data_4dd277f3d213ad8d56d68620c0f80add
#
_entry.id   4dd277f3d213ad8d56d68620c0f80add
#
_cell.length_a   1.000
_cell.length_b   1.000
_cell.length_c   1.000
_cell.angle_alpha   90.00
_cell.angle_beta   90.00
_cell.angle_gamma   90.00
#
_symmetry.space_group_name_H-M   'P 1'
#
loop_
_entity.id
_entity.type
_entity.pdbx_description
1 polymer ?
#
loop_
_entity_poly.entity_id
_entity_poly.type
_entity_poly.pdbx_seq_one_letter_code
_entity_poly.pdbx_strand_id
1 'polypeptide(L)'
;MVIEDSMRTPWRRMCENTSDLIEKNLEKDGFRYWGITMYRTTYKSDADWAKFLDRFMGSVHTELESDDGLDILDSFRPVVMEDARFDGATPDQILDAFEEWARVACETEQGVPYKRAEGAYSARYRLCIMVDEDALQSVLDIPTEDLEAYNTTGFVILVNGRWPPEWDPEELAAGGRPDDGHEPVYGCKLHDVGWMKVRYGEAQTGASSRMTDDGDWSVEYRRPPAIGLYI
;
A
#
# COMPACT_ATOMS: atom_id res chain seq x y z
N MET A 1 11.03 -21.19 5.40
CA MET A 1 11.86 -21.41 4.20
C MET A 1 12.85 -20.26 4.23
N VAL A 2 14.11 -20.55 4.37
CA VAL A 2 15.16 -19.52 4.27
C VAL A 2 15.23 -19.19 2.79
N ILE A 3 14.99 -17.94 2.42
CA ILE A 3 15.21 -17.47 1.05
C ILE A 3 16.74 -17.47 0.88
N GLU A 4 17.24 -18.23 -0.07
CA GLU A 4 18.67 -18.25 -0.36
C GLU A 4 19.15 -16.85 -0.78
N ASP A 5 20.42 -16.51 -0.54
CA ASP A 5 20.96 -15.22 -0.94
C ASP A 5 20.64 -14.93 -2.41
N SER A 6 20.01 -13.78 -2.68
CA SER A 6 19.67 -13.38 -4.03
C SER A 6 20.93 -13.23 -4.89
N MET A 7 20.91 -13.83 -6.08
CA MET A 7 22.01 -13.72 -7.07
C MET A 7 21.92 -12.43 -7.90
N ARG A 8 20.79 -11.68 -7.80
CA ARG A 8 20.52 -10.52 -8.65
C ARG A 8 21.42 -9.33 -8.32
N THR A 9 21.75 -9.15 -7.04
CA THR A 9 22.58 -8.03 -6.61
C THR A 9 23.80 -8.53 -5.83
N PRO A 10 24.92 -8.85 -6.51
CA PRO A 10 26.14 -9.34 -5.84
C PRO A 10 26.68 -8.38 -4.77
N TRP A 11 26.31 -7.10 -4.86
CA TRP A 11 26.70 -6.03 -3.93
C TRP A 11 25.56 -5.62 -2.99
N ARG A 12 24.55 -6.45 -2.82
CA ARG A 12 23.34 -6.22 -1.99
C ARG A 12 23.63 -5.59 -0.64
N ARG A 13 24.72 -5.94 -0.01
CA ARG A 13 25.13 -5.36 1.29
C ARG A 13 25.58 -3.90 1.19
N MET A 14 25.84 -3.39 -0.02
CA MET A 14 26.34 -2.05 -0.25
C MET A 14 25.34 -1.15 -0.98
N CYS A 15 24.45 -1.73 -1.80
CA CYS A 15 23.46 -1.02 -2.61
C CYS A 15 22.21 -1.89 -2.74
N GLU A 16 21.31 -1.82 -1.78
CA GLU A 16 20.02 -2.53 -1.84
C GLU A 16 19.07 -1.75 -2.75
N ASN A 17 18.49 -2.44 -3.75
CA ASN A 17 17.39 -1.91 -4.56
C ASN A 17 16.03 -2.28 -3.98
N THR A 18 14.93 -1.87 -4.61
CA THR A 18 13.56 -2.12 -4.14
C THR A 18 13.27 -3.60 -3.98
N SER A 19 13.67 -4.42 -4.97
CA SER A 19 13.47 -5.87 -4.94
C SER A 19 14.25 -6.56 -3.81
N ASP A 20 15.48 -6.12 -3.54
CA ASP A 20 16.29 -6.60 -2.42
C ASP A 20 15.66 -6.28 -1.06
N LEU A 21 15.08 -5.09 -0.93
CA LEU A 21 14.40 -4.68 0.31
C LEU A 21 13.13 -5.49 0.56
N ILE A 22 12.33 -5.77 -0.49
CA ILE A 22 11.13 -6.63 -0.39
C ILE A 22 11.54 -8.02 0.10
N GLU A 23 12.53 -8.64 -0.54
CA GLU A 23 13.03 -9.96 -0.17
C GLU A 23 13.53 -9.98 1.28
N LYS A 24 14.33 -8.99 1.67
CA LYS A 24 14.85 -8.85 3.04
C LYS A 24 13.73 -8.71 4.08
N ASN A 25 12.64 -8.00 3.76
CA ASN A 25 11.49 -7.88 4.66
C ASN A 25 10.76 -9.23 4.80
N LEU A 26 10.57 -9.96 3.70
CA LEU A 26 10.01 -11.32 3.74
C LEU A 26 10.86 -12.27 4.58
N GLU A 27 12.19 -12.22 4.42
CA GLU A 27 13.13 -13.03 5.22
C GLU A 27 13.01 -12.75 6.71
N LYS A 28 13.02 -11.47 7.11
CA LYS A 28 12.91 -11.06 8.52
C LYS A 28 11.61 -11.55 9.16
N ASP A 29 10.51 -11.49 8.40
CA ASP A 29 9.19 -11.93 8.88
C ASP A 29 9.01 -13.44 8.81
N GLY A 30 9.78 -14.12 7.97
CA GLY A 30 9.57 -15.52 7.59
C GLY A 30 8.32 -15.69 6.73
N PHE A 31 7.95 -14.67 5.96
CA PHE A 31 6.78 -14.67 5.09
C PHE A 31 7.12 -15.20 3.70
N ARG A 32 6.09 -15.77 3.04
CA ARG A 32 6.23 -16.37 1.70
C ARG A 32 5.73 -15.45 0.59
N TYR A 33 4.79 -14.53 0.92
CA TYR A 33 4.09 -13.72 -0.06
C TYR A 33 4.15 -12.24 0.29
N TRP A 34 4.29 -11.43 -0.73
CA TRP A 34 4.19 -9.99 -0.67
C TRP A 34 3.12 -9.47 -1.63
N GLY A 35 2.94 -8.16 -1.67
CA GLY A 35 1.90 -7.48 -2.43
C GLY A 35 0.72 -7.08 -1.54
N ILE A 36 0.27 -5.86 -1.72
CA ILE A 36 -0.73 -5.18 -0.90
C ILE A 36 -2.12 -5.44 -1.48
N THR A 37 -3.10 -5.66 -0.60
CA THR A 37 -4.50 -5.83 -0.99
C THR A 37 -5.05 -4.52 -1.57
N MET A 38 -5.78 -4.62 -2.69
CA MET A 38 -6.40 -3.50 -3.38
C MET A 38 -7.92 -3.60 -3.32
N TYR A 39 -8.58 -2.50 -3.01
CA TYR A 39 -10.04 -2.36 -2.97
C TYR A 39 -10.52 -1.49 -4.11
N ARG A 40 -11.37 -2.03 -4.96
CA ARG A 40 -12.10 -1.28 -5.99
C ARG A 40 -13.27 -0.56 -5.33
N THR A 41 -13.30 0.78 -5.41
CA THR A 41 -14.39 1.60 -4.85
C THR A 41 -15.09 2.46 -5.90
N THR A 42 -14.92 2.13 -7.18
CA THR A 42 -15.67 2.70 -8.31
C THR A 42 -16.11 1.61 -9.28
N TYR A 43 -17.38 1.64 -9.67
CA TYR A 43 -18.01 0.64 -10.54
C TYR A 43 -18.68 1.28 -11.76
N LYS A 44 -18.24 2.49 -12.17
CA LYS A 44 -18.81 3.20 -13.33
C LYS A 44 -18.47 2.53 -14.64
N SER A 45 -17.31 1.89 -14.77
CA SER A 45 -16.83 1.26 -15.99
C SER A 45 -15.90 0.08 -15.68
N ASP A 46 -16.34 -1.14 -16.01
CA ASP A 46 -15.49 -2.33 -15.90
C ASP A 46 -14.35 -2.34 -16.93
N ALA A 47 -14.58 -1.71 -18.08
CA ALA A 47 -13.55 -1.60 -19.12
C ALA A 47 -12.41 -0.68 -18.70
N ASP A 48 -12.73 0.42 -18.01
CA ASP A 48 -11.70 1.33 -17.49
C ASP A 48 -10.97 0.71 -16.29
N TRP A 49 -11.69 -0.02 -15.44
CA TRP A 49 -11.09 -0.80 -14.37
C TRP A 49 -10.09 -1.83 -14.90
N ALA A 50 -10.44 -2.58 -15.94
CA ALA A 50 -9.53 -3.55 -16.55
C ALA A 50 -8.26 -2.89 -17.10
N LYS A 51 -8.39 -1.73 -17.76
CA LYS A 51 -7.23 -0.96 -18.24
C LYS A 51 -6.36 -0.44 -17.10
N PHE A 52 -7.01 0.03 -16.02
CA PHE A 52 -6.30 0.47 -14.82
C PHE A 52 -5.47 -0.68 -14.24
N LEU A 53 -6.07 -1.85 -14.03
CA LEU A 53 -5.37 -3.03 -13.51
C LEU A 53 -4.19 -3.44 -14.39
N ASP A 54 -4.37 -3.43 -15.71
CA ASP A 54 -3.28 -3.74 -16.66
C ASP A 54 -2.10 -2.78 -16.48
N ARG A 55 -2.36 -1.47 -16.43
CA ARG A 55 -1.32 -0.45 -16.19
C ARG A 55 -0.66 -0.59 -14.83
N PHE A 56 -1.47 -0.82 -13.80
CA PHE A 56 -1.00 -0.94 -12.43
C PHE A 56 -0.13 -2.19 -12.22
N MET A 57 -0.55 -3.34 -12.72
CA MET A 57 0.24 -4.57 -12.63
C MET A 57 1.46 -4.53 -13.56
N GLY A 58 1.32 -3.89 -14.71
CA GLY A 58 2.43 -3.64 -15.63
C GLY A 58 3.54 -2.81 -15.00
N SER A 59 3.21 -1.77 -14.21
CA SER A 59 4.23 -0.96 -13.52
C SER A 59 5.03 -1.76 -12.50
N VAL A 60 4.40 -2.71 -11.78
CA VAL A 60 5.10 -3.61 -10.87
C VAL A 60 6.12 -4.48 -11.62
N HIS A 61 5.69 -5.04 -12.76
CA HIS A 61 6.59 -5.85 -13.59
C HIS A 61 7.78 -5.03 -14.10
N THR A 62 7.52 -3.82 -14.62
CA THR A 62 8.57 -2.92 -15.13
C THR A 62 9.59 -2.55 -14.04
N GLU A 63 9.12 -2.27 -12.83
CA GLU A 63 10.02 -1.94 -11.72
C GLU A 63 10.87 -3.14 -11.29
N LEU A 64 10.27 -4.32 -11.14
CA LEU A 64 11.02 -5.54 -10.84
C LEU A 64 12.05 -5.87 -11.93
N GLU A 65 11.69 -5.68 -13.20
CA GLU A 65 12.61 -5.89 -14.32
C GLU A 65 13.79 -4.92 -14.27
N SER A 66 13.55 -3.66 -13.94
CA SER A 66 14.62 -2.64 -13.81
C SER A 66 15.60 -2.94 -12.67
N ASP A 67 15.14 -3.66 -11.66
CA ASP A 67 15.90 -4.08 -10.49
C ASP A 67 16.55 -5.47 -10.65
N ASP A 68 16.43 -6.11 -11.81
CA ASP A 68 16.72 -7.54 -12.00
C ASP A 68 15.95 -8.45 -11.01
N GLY A 69 14.78 -8.00 -10.52
CA GLY A 69 14.02 -8.58 -9.42
C GLY A 69 12.86 -9.49 -9.85
N LEU A 70 12.81 -9.96 -11.11
CA LEU A 70 11.70 -10.82 -11.58
C LEU A 70 11.62 -12.17 -10.85
N ASP A 71 12.68 -12.59 -10.17
CA ASP A 71 12.71 -13.80 -9.34
C ASP A 71 11.76 -13.76 -8.14
N ILE A 72 11.42 -12.55 -7.61
CA ILE A 72 10.44 -12.42 -6.54
C ILE A 72 8.99 -12.28 -7.04
N LEU A 73 8.76 -12.29 -8.35
CA LEU A 73 7.42 -12.20 -8.94
C LEU A 73 6.56 -13.41 -8.57
N ASP A 74 7.15 -14.59 -8.43
CA ASP A 74 6.44 -15.80 -8.02
C ASP A 74 5.85 -15.72 -6.60
N SER A 75 6.40 -14.84 -5.75
CA SER A 75 5.90 -14.58 -4.40
C SER A 75 4.95 -13.37 -4.33
N PHE A 76 4.78 -12.63 -5.42
CA PHE A 76 3.82 -11.53 -5.53
C PHE A 76 2.39 -12.06 -5.60
N ARG A 77 1.58 -11.75 -4.58
CA ARG A 77 0.20 -12.25 -4.42
C ARG A 77 -0.73 -11.13 -3.99
N PRO A 78 -0.85 -10.05 -4.78
CA PRO A 78 -1.83 -9.01 -4.48
C PRO A 78 -3.24 -9.60 -4.51
N VAL A 79 -4.10 -9.14 -3.62
CA VAL A 79 -5.52 -9.50 -3.62
C VAL A 79 -6.30 -8.30 -4.12
N VAL A 80 -7.13 -8.49 -5.15
CA VAL A 80 -8.02 -7.45 -5.67
C VAL A 80 -9.43 -7.74 -5.18
N MET A 81 -9.97 -6.84 -4.36
CA MET A 81 -11.32 -6.93 -3.79
C MET A 81 -12.30 -6.17 -4.69
N GLU A 82 -13.08 -6.93 -5.46
CA GLU A 82 -14.08 -6.40 -6.41
C GLU A 82 -15.50 -6.77 -5.95
N ASP A 83 -15.92 -6.22 -4.81
CA ASP A 83 -17.28 -6.40 -4.31
C ASP A 83 -18.03 -5.06 -4.42
N ALA A 84 -19.19 -5.07 -5.09
CA ALA A 84 -20.00 -3.88 -5.29
C ALA A 84 -20.43 -3.18 -3.97
N ARG A 85 -20.35 -3.86 -2.83
CA ARG A 85 -20.56 -3.24 -1.51
C ARG A 85 -19.58 -2.11 -1.21
N PHE A 86 -18.44 -2.09 -1.90
CA PHE A 86 -17.42 -1.06 -1.75
C PHE A 86 -17.62 0.14 -2.68
N ASP A 87 -18.67 0.16 -3.51
CA ASP A 87 -18.92 1.31 -4.40
C ASP A 87 -19.14 2.59 -3.58
N GLY A 88 -18.28 3.59 -3.82
CA GLY A 88 -18.26 4.84 -3.08
C GLY A 88 -17.79 4.75 -1.62
N ALA A 89 -17.19 3.63 -1.21
CA ALA A 89 -16.70 3.45 0.16
C ALA A 89 -15.61 4.49 0.51
N THR A 90 -15.63 4.92 1.77
CA THR A 90 -14.61 5.81 2.35
C THR A 90 -13.39 5.02 2.84
N PRO A 91 -12.23 5.67 3.05
CA PRO A 91 -11.06 5.00 3.63
C PRO A 91 -11.33 4.26 4.95
N ASP A 92 -12.16 4.81 5.84
CA ASP A 92 -12.54 4.16 7.11
C ASP A 92 -13.30 2.85 6.88
N GLN A 93 -14.24 2.84 5.92
CA GLN A 93 -14.98 1.62 5.58
C GLN A 93 -14.09 0.55 4.91
N ILE A 94 -13.08 0.98 4.16
CA ILE A 94 -12.09 0.08 3.59
C ILE A 94 -11.18 -0.47 4.68
N LEU A 95 -10.81 0.33 5.66
CA LEU A 95 -10.01 -0.08 6.80
C LEU A 95 -10.67 -1.22 7.58
N ASP A 96 -11.96 -1.09 7.90
CA ASP A 96 -12.74 -2.13 8.59
C ASP A 96 -12.70 -3.47 7.79
N ALA A 97 -12.93 -3.40 6.48
CA ALA A 97 -12.91 -4.57 5.62
C ALA A 97 -11.50 -5.18 5.48
N PHE A 98 -10.48 -4.34 5.45
CA PHE A 98 -9.09 -4.77 5.40
C PHE A 98 -8.66 -5.50 6.67
N GLU A 99 -9.01 -4.97 7.85
CA GLU A 99 -8.74 -5.66 9.11
C GLU A 99 -9.39 -7.05 9.18
N GLU A 100 -10.65 -7.15 8.77
CA GLU A 100 -11.37 -8.42 8.71
C GLU A 100 -10.66 -9.44 7.82
N TRP A 101 -10.23 -9.00 6.62
CA TRP A 101 -9.46 -9.82 5.70
C TRP A 101 -8.09 -10.20 6.28
N ALA A 102 -7.33 -9.23 6.79
CA ALA A 102 -5.97 -9.45 7.27
C ALA A 102 -5.89 -10.45 8.42
N ARG A 103 -6.88 -10.45 9.33
CA ARG A 103 -6.99 -11.40 10.46
C ARG A 103 -7.05 -12.86 10.00
N VAL A 104 -7.68 -13.12 8.87
CA VAL A 104 -7.82 -14.48 8.32
C VAL A 104 -6.66 -14.81 7.37
N ALA A 105 -6.29 -13.86 6.53
CA ALA A 105 -5.29 -14.05 5.48
C ALA A 105 -3.90 -14.34 6.06
N CYS A 106 -3.48 -13.63 7.11
CA CYS A 106 -2.15 -13.85 7.70
C CYS A 106 -1.98 -15.28 8.26
N GLU A 107 -3.02 -15.85 8.83
CA GLU A 107 -2.98 -17.22 9.34
C GLU A 107 -2.97 -18.25 8.19
N THR A 108 -3.84 -18.06 7.20
CA THR A 108 -3.95 -19.00 6.06
C THR A 108 -2.76 -18.95 5.11
N GLU A 109 -2.20 -17.76 4.88
CA GLU A 109 -1.10 -17.56 3.93
C GLU A 109 0.28 -17.77 4.56
N GLN A 110 0.49 -17.28 5.79
CA GLN A 110 1.80 -17.25 6.44
C GLN A 110 1.87 -18.18 7.67
N GLY A 111 0.73 -18.65 8.18
CA GLY A 111 0.67 -19.49 9.38
C GLY A 111 1.00 -18.71 10.66
N VAL A 112 0.76 -17.41 10.69
CA VAL A 112 1.04 -16.56 11.86
C VAL A 112 -0.23 -15.85 12.36
N PRO A 113 -0.36 -15.59 13.67
CA PRO A 113 -1.48 -14.83 14.20
C PRO A 113 -1.40 -13.35 13.76
N TYR A 114 -2.55 -12.70 13.65
CA TYR A 114 -2.68 -11.31 13.18
C TYR A 114 -1.77 -10.34 13.94
N LYS A 115 -1.70 -10.45 15.27
CA LYS A 115 -0.82 -9.58 16.09
C LYS A 115 0.66 -9.65 15.69
N ARG A 116 1.14 -10.78 15.16
CA ARG A 116 2.49 -10.90 14.62
C ARG A 116 2.58 -10.28 13.23
N ALA A 117 1.59 -10.50 12.39
CA ALA A 117 1.54 -9.95 11.03
C ALA A 117 1.43 -8.41 11.04
N GLU A 118 0.68 -7.86 12.00
CA GLU A 118 0.55 -6.43 12.25
C GLU A 118 1.89 -5.78 12.62
N GLY A 119 2.75 -6.48 13.36
CA GLY A 119 4.10 -6.03 13.74
C GLY A 119 5.20 -6.37 12.73
N ALA A 120 4.87 -6.94 11.57
CA ALA A 120 5.83 -7.38 10.56
C ALA A 120 6.45 -6.22 9.77
N TYR A 121 7.62 -6.45 9.17
CA TYR A 121 8.25 -5.53 8.21
C TYR A 121 7.47 -5.48 6.90
N SER A 122 6.88 -6.60 6.49
CA SER A 122 6.04 -6.68 5.29
C SER A 122 4.79 -5.82 5.41
N ALA A 123 4.52 -4.99 4.42
CA ALA A 123 3.36 -4.12 4.38
C ALA A 123 2.03 -4.85 4.15
N ARG A 124 2.05 -6.11 3.68
CA ARG A 124 0.88 -6.88 3.21
C ARG A 124 -0.33 -6.86 4.15
N TYR A 125 -0.11 -6.95 5.47
CA TYR A 125 -1.17 -6.99 6.49
C TYR A 125 -1.26 -5.71 7.31
N ARG A 126 -0.56 -4.65 6.88
CA ARG A 126 -0.55 -3.35 7.55
C ARG A 126 -1.07 -2.22 6.69
N LEU A 127 -0.97 -2.36 5.38
CA LEU A 127 -1.40 -1.35 4.42
C LEU A 127 -2.36 -1.98 3.41
N CYS A 128 -3.29 -1.17 2.90
CA CYS A 128 -4.08 -1.55 1.73
C CYS A 128 -4.18 -0.39 0.74
N ILE A 129 -4.52 -0.72 -0.49
CA ILE A 129 -4.72 0.25 -1.57
C ILE A 129 -6.22 0.38 -1.82
N MET A 130 -6.70 1.61 -1.92
CA MET A 130 -8.04 1.95 -2.34
C MET A 130 -7.98 2.68 -3.68
N VAL A 131 -8.87 2.32 -4.60
CA VAL A 131 -8.97 2.94 -5.93
C VAL A 131 -10.38 3.46 -6.12
N ASP A 132 -10.55 4.76 -5.93
CA ASP A 132 -11.77 5.49 -6.26
C ASP A 132 -11.74 5.99 -7.70
N GLU A 133 -12.78 6.68 -8.11
CA GLU A 133 -12.89 7.21 -9.48
C GLU A 133 -11.77 8.17 -9.83
N ASP A 134 -11.41 9.07 -8.91
CA ASP A 134 -10.37 10.06 -9.15
C ASP A 134 -8.99 9.38 -9.31
N ALA A 135 -8.72 8.38 -8.49
CA ALA A 135 -7.51 7.57 -8.59
C ALA A 135 -7.45 6.80 -9.92
N LEU A 136 -8.54 6.12 -10.27
CA LEU A 136 -8.64 5.38 -11.52
C LEU A 136 -8.41 6.31 -12.73
N GLN A 137 -9.12 7.44 -12.80
CA GLN A 137 -9.00 8.36 -13.92
C GLN A 137 -7.62 9.01 -13.99
N SER A 138 -7.00 9.34 -12.84
CA SER A 138 -5.66 9.90 -12.80
C SER A 138 -4.61 9.02 -13.47
N VAL A 139 -4.78 7.70 -13.40
CA VAL A 139 -3.90 6.73 -14.07
C VAL A 139 -4.26 6.57 -15.55
N LEU A 140 -5.56 6.58 -15.89
CA LEU A 140 -6.01 6.42 -17.27
C LEU A 140 -5.70 7.65 -18.15
N ASP A 141 -5.68 8.83 -17.55
CA ASP A 141 -5.36 10.09 -18.23
C ASP A 141 -3.87 10.20 -18.63
N ILE A 142 -2.99 9.31 -18.13
CA ILE A 142 -1.61 9.26 -18.56
C ILE A 142 -1.54 8.75 -20.00
N PRO A 143 -0.95 9.50 -20.94
CA PRO A 143 -0.71 9.03 -22.30
C PRO A 143 0.08 7.72 -22.32
N THR A 144 -0.23 6.82 -23.26
CA THR A 144 0.43 5.51 -23.32
C THR A 144 1.95 5.63 -23.49
N GLU A 145 2.39 6.64 -24.22
CA GLU A 145 3.80 6.97 -24.45
C GLU A 145 4.54 7.45 -23.20
N ASP A 146 3.80 7.90 -22.17
CA ASP A 146 4.34 8.42 -20.92
C ASP A 146 4.23 7.42 -19.76
N LEU A 147 3.72 6.21 -19.97
CA LEU A 147 3.54 5.20 -18.91
C LEU A 147 4.87 4.73 -18.30
N GLU A 148 5.93 4.69 -19.10
CA GLU A 148 7.28 4.31 -18.65
C GLU A 148 8.06 5.52 -18.10
N ALA A 149 7.56 6.73 -18.33
CA ALA A 149 8.18 7.93 -17.81
C ALA A 149 7.90 8.07 -16.32
N TYR A 150 8.78 8.74 -15.61
CA TYR A 150 8.57 9.11 -14.22
C TYR A 150 7.33 10.01 -14.08
N ASN A 151 6.18 9.37 -13.83
CA ASN A 151 4.90 10.06 -13.78
C ASN A 151 4.54 10.46 -12.35
N THR A 152 4.18 11.72 -12.14
CA THR A 152 3.84 12.29 -10.83
C THR A 152 2.35 12.58 -10.66
N THR A 153 1.51 12.27 -11.65
CA THR A 153 0.09 12.63 -11.65
C THR A 153 -0.83 11.45 -11.38
N GLY A 154 -0.48 10.25 -11.85
CA GLY A 154 -1.27 9.05 -11.58
C GLY A 154 -1.07 8.57 -10.14
N PHE A 155 -2.15 8.44 -9.40
CA PHE A 155 -2.10 8.05 -7.99
C PHE A 155 -3.10 6.96 -7.64
N VAL A 156 -2.85 6.31 -6.53
CA VAL A 156 -3.80 5.49 -5.77
C VAL A 156 -3.83 5.97 -4.32
N ILE A 157 -4.79 5.50 -3.55
CA ILE A 157 -4.92 5.83 -2.13
C ILE A 157 -4.31 4.69 -1.31
N LEU A 158 -3.24 4.99 -0.57
CA LEU A 158 -2.64 4.06 0.38
C LEU A 158 -3.26 4.31 1.75
N VAL A 159 -3.84 3.27 2.35
CA VAL A 159 -4.54 3.32 3.63
C VAL A 159 -3.71 2.59 4.69
N ASN A 160 -3.52 3.23 5.84
CA ASN A 160 -2.79 2.67 6.97
C ASN A 160 -3.72 1.82 7.83
N GLY A 161 -3.49 0.51 7.85
CA GLY A 161 -4.25 -0.46 8.65
C GLY A 161 -4.12 -0.30 10.16
N ARG A 162 -3.22 0.55 10.64
CA ARG A 162 -3.06 0.88 12.06
C ARG A 162 -3.71 2.20 12.45
N TRP A 163 -4.49 2.79 11.57
CA TRP A 163 -5.26 3.99 11.87
C TRP A 163 -6.63 3.62 12.50
N PRO A 164 -7.15 4.38 13.48
CA PRO A 164 -6.49 5.49 14.16
C PRO A 164 -5.42 5.01 15.14
N PRO A 165 -4.43 5.87 15.49
CA PRO A 165 -3.48 5.54 16.53
C PRO A 165 -4.21 5.32 17.86
N GLU A 166 -3.64 4.51 18.74
CA GLU A 166 -4.15 4.36 20.09
C GLU A 166 -4.05 5.72 20.82
N TRP A 167 -5.20 6.33 21.06
CA TRP A 167 -5.30 7.56 21.82
C TRP A 167 -5.17 7.26 23.31
N ASP A 168 -4.48 8.14 24.05
CA ASP A 168 -4.49 8.07 25.50
C ASP A 168 -5.94 8.24 26.01
N PRO A 169 -6.47 7.28 26.79
CA PRO A 169 -7.81 7.36 27.34
C PRO A 169 -8.06 8.62 28.19
N GLU A 170 -7.02 9.16 28.83
CA GLU A 170 -7.11 10.39 29.63
C GLU A 170 -7.25 11.61 28.73
N GLU A 171 -6.55 11.66 27.58
CA GLU A 171 -6.72 12.73 26.57
C GLU A 171 -8.12 12.71 25.95
N LEU A 172 -8.63 11.52 25.61
CA LEU A 172 -9.99 11.35 25.11
C LEU A 172 -11.05 11.81 26.13
N ALA A 173 -10.84 11.53 27.42
CA ALA A 173 -11.73 11.92 28.51
C ALA A 173 -11.69 13.45 28.78
N ALA A 174 -10.56 14.08 28.50
CA ALA A 174 -10.34 15.50 28.80
C ALA A 174 -10.91 16.48 27.74
N GLY A 175 -11.23 16.06 26.54
CA GLY A 175 -11.72 17.04 25.56
C GLY A 175 -12.03 16.52 24.16
N GLY A 176 -12.03 15.24 23.93
CA GLY A 176 -12.35 14.69 22.61
C GLY A 176 -11.11 14.40 21.74
N ARG A 177 -11.37 14.03 20.49
CA ARG A 177 -10.29 13.74 19.54
C ARG A 177 -9.42 14.98 19.32
N PRO A 178 -8.09 14.82 19.27
CA PRO A 178 -7.20 15.93 18.95
C PRO A 178 -7.65 16.59 17.63
N ASP A 179 -7.57 17.91 17.59
CA ASP A 179 -7.88 18.73 16.42
C ASP A 179 -6.66 19.59 16.10
N ASP A 180 -5.94 19.26 15.03
CA ASP A 180 -4.76 20.00 14.60
C ASP A 180 -5.11 21.27 13.81
N GLY A 181 -6.40 21.58 13.68
CA GLY A 181 -6.90 22.78 13.00
C GLY A 181 -6.81 22.74 11.49
N HIS A 182 -6.56 21.58 10.90
CA HIS A 182 -6.56 21.42 9.44
C HIS A 182 -7.97 21.46 8.86
N GLU A 183 -8.07 21.83 7.59
CA GLU A 183 -9.31 21.66 6.84
C GLU A 183 -9.72 20.18 6.86
N PRO A 184 -11.00 19.87 7.13
CA PRO A 184 -11.43 18.50 7.31
C PRO A 184 -11.34 17.69 6.00
N VAL A 185 -10.81 16.48 6.11
CA VAL A 185 -10.82 15.48 5.05
C VAL A 185 -11.62 14.28 5.55
N TYR A 186 -12.76 13.99 4.93
CA TYR A 186 -13.77 13.05 5.46
C TYR A 186 -14.13 13.33 6.94
N GLY A 187 -14.17 14.61 7.34
CA GLY A 187 -14.46 15.03 8.70
C GLY A 187 -13.28 14.98 9.68
N CYS A 188 -12.13 14.41 9.30
CA CYS A 188 -10.92 14.37 10.11
C CYS A 188 -10.08 15.65 9.91
N LYS A 189 -9.75 16.34 11.03
CA LYS A 189 -8.96 17.56 11.06
C LYS A 189 -7.52 17.35 11.54
N LEU A 190 -7.13 16.12 11.81
CA LEU A 190 -5.77 15.77 12.16
C LEU A 190 -4.82 16.00 11.00
N HIS A 191 -3.54 16.19 11.30
CA HIS A 191 -2.50 16.20 10.27
C HIS A 191 -2.47 14.89 9.51
N ASP A 192 -2.36 13.77 10.19
CA ASP A 192 -2.48 12.44 9.62
C ASP A 192 -3.96 12.01 9.65
N VAL A 193 -4.50 11.63 8.51
CA VAL A 193 -5.89 11.18 8.35
C VAL A 193 -5.99 9.67 8.11
N GLY A 194 -4.87 8.93 8.30
CA GLY A 194 -4.83 7.48 8.13
C GLY A 194 -4.68 7.01 6.69
N TRP A 195 -4.61 7.90 5.73
CA TRP A 195 -4.41 7.57 4.33
C TRP A 195 -3.73 8.71 3.58
N MET A 196 -3.08 8.38 2.47
CA MET A 196 -2.45 9.36 1.58
C MET A 196 -2.57 8.95 0.12
N LYS A 197 -2.42 9.90 -0.78
CA LYS A 197 -2.24 9.62 -2.21
C LYS A 197 -0.78 9.31 -2.48
N VAL A 198 -0.54 8.21 -3.18
CA VAL A 198 0.80 7.77 -3.57
C VAL A 198 0.84 7.51 -5.07
N ARG A 199 1.99 7.65 -5.70
CA ARG A 199 2.13 7.33 -7.12
C ARG A 199 1.74 5.87 -7.37
N TYR A 200 0.93 5.64 -8.41
CA TYR A 200 0.42 4.31 -8.70
C TYR A 200 1.53 3.31 -9.01
N GLY A 201 2.59 3.75 -9.72
CA GLY A 201 3.71 2.91 -10.14
C GLY A 201 4.54 2.36 -8.99
N GLU A 202 4.57 3.04 -7.83
CA GLU A 202 5.35 2.64 -6.67
C GLU A 202 4.49 2.06 -5.53
N ALA A 203 3.18 2.09 -5.68
CA ALA A 203 2.28 1.75 -4.57
C ALA A 203 2.44 0.30 -4.05
N GLN A 204 2.79 -0.66 -4.90
CA GLN A 204 3.05 -2.04 -4.48
C GLN A 204 4.49 -2.24 -4.03
N THR A 205 5.42 -1.89 -4.86
CA THR A 205 6.86 -2.15 -4.68
C THR A 205 7.45 -1.23 -3.62
N GLY A 206 7.19 0.07 -3.70
CA GLY A 206 7.67 1.07 -2.74
C GLY A 206 7.12 0.81 -1.34
N ALA A 207 5.80 0.63 -1.20
CA ALA A 207 5.24 0.34 0.12
C ALA A 207 5.71 -1.00 0.69
N SER A 208 5.92 -2.03 -0.13
CA SER A 208 6.43 -3.34 0.33
C SER A 208 7.91 -3.30 0.70
N SER A 209 8.70 -2.39 0.12
CA SER A 209 10.13 -2.27 0.40
C SER A 209 10.44 -1.36 1.58
N ARG A 210 9.77 -0.20 1.67
CA ARG A 210 10.17 0.91 2.55
C ARG A 210 9.22 1.20 3.69
N MET A 211 7.93 0.87 3.57
CA MET A 211 6.95 1.07 4.66
C MET A 211 7.02 -0.08 5.65
N THR A 212 8.09 -0.15 6.45
CA THR A 212 8.36 -1.28 7.34
C THR A 212 7.82 -1.07 8.76
N ASP A 213 7.59 0.17 9.16
CA ASP A 213 7.04 0.52 10.48
C ASP A 213 6.25 1.86 10.45
N ASP A 214 5.79 2.30 11.62
CA ASP A 214 5.02 3.54 11.75
C ASP A 214 5.90 4.79 11.62
N GLY A 215 7.21 4.65 11.85
CA GLY A 215 8.18 5.72 11.63
C GLY A 215 8.31 6.04 10.15
N ASP A 216 8.38 5.01 9.31
CA ASP A 216 8.42 5.18 7.85
C ASP A 216 7.15 5.86 7.34
N TRP A 217 5.97 5.45 7.85
CA TRP A 217 4.72 6.13 7.54
C TRP A 217 4.77 7.61 7.88
N SER A 218 5.21 7.96 9.09
CA SER A 218 5.27 9.35 9.56
C SER A 218 6.20 10.22 8.72
N VAL A 219 7.30 9.66 8.21
CA VAL A 219 8.28 10.36 7.37
C VAL A 219 7.72 10.61 5.97
N GLU A 220 7.09 9.60 5.39
CA GLU A 220 6.61 9.63 4.00
C GLU A 220 5.21 10.22 3.87
N TYR A 221 4.45 10.29 4.95
CA TYR A 221 3.08 10.77 4.93
C TYR A 221 2.96 12.18 4.32
N ARG A 222 2.03 12.31 3.41
CA ARG A 222 1.61 13.59 2.83
C ARG A 222 0.11 13.71 2.93
N ARG A 223 -0.32 14.74 3.69
CA ARG A 223 -1.76 14.99 3.86
C ARG A 223 -2.42 15.26 2.50
N PRO A 224 -3.54 14.58 2.18
CA PRO A 224 -4.29 14.88 0.96
C PRO A 224 -4.71 16.38 0.89
N PRO A 225 -4.72 16.98 -0.31
CA PRO A 225 -4.66 16.34 -1.64
C PRO A 225 -3.25 16.09 -2.19
N ALA A 226 -2.19 16.37 -1.45
CA ALA A 226 -0.83 16.14 -1.93
C ALA A 226 -0.58 14.64 -2.27
N ILE A 227 0.22 14.40 -3.29
CA ILE A 227 0.66 13.06 -3.69
C ILE A 227 2.07 12.84 -3.15
N GLY A 228 2.27 11.75 -2.41
CA GLY A 228 3.59 11.28 -2.02
C GLY A 228 4.35 10.79 -3.25
N LEU A 229 5.57 11.29 -3.42
CA LEU A 229 6.37 11.03 -4.62
C LEU A 229 7.37 9.87 -4.44
N TYR A 230 7.67 9.53 -3.19
CA TYR A 230 8.66 8.50 -2.88
C TYR A 230 8.17 7.70 -1.67
N ILE A 231 7.72 6.50 -1.92
CA ILE A 231 7.43 5.51 -0.88
C ILE A 231 8.27 4.26 -1.11
#